data_b3df0a508eaadd9288c4d9356dfbcb95
#
_entry.id   b3df0a508eaadd9288c4d9356dfbcb95
#
_cell.length_a   1.000
_cell.length_b   1.000
_cell.length_c   1.000
_cell.angle_alpha   90.00
_cell.angle_beta   90.00
_cell.angle_gamma   90.00
#
_symmetry.space_group_name_H-M   'P 1'
#
loop_
_entity.id
_entity.type
_entity.pdbx_description
1 polymer ?
#
loop_
_entity_poly.entity_id
_entity_poly.type
_entity_poly.pdbx_seq_one_letter_code
_entity_poly.pdbx_strand_id
1 'polypeptide(L)'
;MEKLNIAIADDNERMVRLLGDIVRSDEELQVIGTAKDGVEAYELIKTAEPDVVLLDIVMPKMDGLGVMEKVNKDSTIKKHPAFIMISAIGQEKITEDAFRLGADYYIMKPFDNDMVISRIKDVKNRNVARPSEVRKVQPYE
;
A
#
# COMPACT_ATOMS: atom_id res chain seq x y z
N MET A 1 -17.57 -6.63 14.04
CA MET A 1 -17.21 -5.88 12.84
C MET A 1 -15.78 -6.24 12.42
N GLU A 2 -15.62 -6.57 11.17
CA GLU A 2 -14.31 -6.94 10.66
C GLU A 2 -13.44 -5.72 10.43
N LYS A 3 -12.19 -5.84 10.81
CA LYS A 3 -11.23 -4.78 10.57
C LYS A 3 -10.54 -5.01 9.23
N LEU A 4 -10.08 -3.93 8.62
CA LEU A 4 -9.20 -4.03 7.47
C LEU A 4 -7.80 -4.38 7.95
N ASN A 5 -7.20 -5.35 7.33
CA ASN A 5 -5.85 -5.82 7.66
C ASN A 5 -4.82 -5.08 6.82
N ILE A 6 -3.94 -4.35 7.49
CA ILE A 6 -2.99 -3.47 6.84
C ILE A 6 -1.57 -3.99 7.02
N ALA A 7 -0.83 -4.10 5.94
CA ALA A 7 0.60 -4.37 5.98
C ALA A 7 1.35 -3.08 5.66
N ILE A 8 2.49 -2.89 6.29
CA ILE A 8 3.31 -1.69 6.09
C ILE A 8 4.71 -2.12 5.65
N ALA A 9 5.16 -1.61 4.52
CA ALA A 9 6.48 -1.94 3.99
C ALA A 9 7.28 -0.66 3.76
N ASP A 10 8.35 -0.48 4.50
CA ASP A 10 9.23 0.69 4.41
C ASP A 10 10.53 0.33 5.12
N ASP A 11 11.66 0.71 4.54
CA ASP A 11 12.96 0.40 5.14
C ASP A 11 13.32 1.35 6.28
N ASN A 12 12.57 2.42 6.47
CA ASN A 12 12.79 3.38 7.55
C ASN A 12 11.92 3.01 8.75
N GLU A 13 12.56 2.60 9.85
CA GLU A 13 11.86 2.14 11.04
C GLU A 13 10.95 3.21 11.64
N ARG A 14 11.36 4.48 11.57
CA ARG A 14 10.53 5.57 12.10
C ARG A 14 9.25 5.70 11.29
N MET A 15 9.36 5.54 9.96
CA MET A 15 8.19 5.62 9.11
C MET A 15 7.24 4.45 9.39
N VAL A 16 7.78 3.26 9.57
CA VAL A 16 6.97 2.08 9.91
C VAL A 16 6.20 2.33 11.22
N ARG A 17 6.88 2.87 12.23
CA ARG A 17 6.23 3.17 13.51
C ARG A 17 5.17 4.25 13.36
N LEU A 18 5.47 5.30 12.62
CA LEU A 18 4.52 6.38 12.39
C LEU A 18 3.27 5.87 11.70
N LEU A 19 3.45 5.15 10.61
CA LEU A 19 2.30 4.60 9.88
C LEU A 19 1.53 3.60 10.72
N GLY A 20 2.23 2.80 11.51
CA GLY A 20 1.59 1.85 12.41
C GLY A 20 0.73 2.55 13.45
N ASP A 21 1.25 3.63 14.04
CA ASP A 21 0.48 4.39 15.03
C ASP A 21 -0.75 5.02 14.40
N ILE A 22 -0.61 5.54 13.18
CA ILE A 22 -1.74 6.13 12.46
C ILE A 22 -2.82 5.06 12.22
N VAL A 23 -2.42 3.90 11.73
CA VAL A 23 -3.38 2.83 11.46
C VAL A 23 -4.07 2.40 12.75
N ARG A 24 -3.31 2.23 13.83
CA ARG A 24 -3.88 1.77 15.10
C ARG A 24 -4.77 2.79 15.77
N SER A 25 -4.71 4.04 15.35
CA SER A 25 -5.58 5.07 15.91
C SER A 25 -7.03 4.93 15.46
N ASP A 26 -7.30 4.09 14.47
CA ASP A 26 -8.65 3.90 13.94
C ASP A 26 -9.11 2.49 14.26
N GLU A 27 -10.28 2.37 14.89
CA GLU A 27 -10.81 1.09 15.35
C GLU A 27 -11.11 0.09 14.23
N GLU A 28 -11.32 0.59 13.02
CA GLU A 28 -11.67 -0.26 11.88
C GLU A 28 -10.47 -0.84 11.18
N LEU A 29 -9.26 -0.45 11.60
CA LEU A 29 -8.02 -0.86 10.95
C LEU A 29 -7.12 -1.60 11.92
N GLN A 30 -6.32 -2.54 11.40
CA GLN A 30 -5.30 -3.18 12.22
C GLN A 30 -4.07 -3.50 11.39
N VAL A 31 -2.91 -3.41 12.02
CA VAL A 31 -1.64 -3.76 11.39
C VAL A 31 -1.42 -5.25 11.59
N ILE A 32 -1.29 -5.99 10.49
CA ILE A 32 -1.06 -7.43 10.59
C ILE A 32 0.40 -7.81 10.35
N GLY A 33 1.22 -6.85 9.95
CA GLY A 33 2.64 -7.12 9.79
C GLY A 33 3.36 -5.95 9.17
N THR A 34 4.68 -5.96 9.30
CA THR A 34 5.52 -4.93 8.71
C THR A 34 6.69 -5.60 7.99
N ALA A 35 7.25 -4.90 7.01
CA ALA A 35 8.37 -5.38 6.23
C ALA A 35 9.35 -4.23 6.02
N LYS A 36 10.64 -4.55 6.01
CA LYS A 36 11.67 -3.53 5.87
C LYS A 36 12.33 -3.52 4.50
N ASP A 37 11.96 -4.45 3.64
CA ASP A 37 12.43 -4.47 2.25
C ASP A 37 11.39 -5.20 1.40
N GLY A 38 11.64 -5.20 0.09
CA GLY A 38 10.67 -5.76 -0.84
C GLY A 38 10.53 -7.27 -0.74
N VAL A 39 11.61 -7.96 -0.37
CA VAL A 39 11.54 -9.42 -0.21
C VAL A 39 10.63 -9.77 0.96
N GLU A 40 10.80 -9.09 2.09
CA GLU A 40 9.92 -9.30 3.23
C GLU A 40 8.49 -8.92 2.93
N ALA A 41 8.29 -7.83 2.17
CA ALA A 41 6.95 -7.38 1.80
C ALA A 41 6.23 -8.45 0.97
N TYR A 42 6.92 -9.01 0.00
CA TYR A 42 6.34 -10.06 -0.83
C TYR A 42 5.94 -11.28 0.02
N GLU A 43 6.83 -11.72 0.91
CA GLU A 43 6.52 -12.86 1.78
C GLU A 43 5.35 -12.56 2.72
N LEU A 44 5.29 -11.35 3.24
CA LEU A 44 4.20 -10.93 4.11
C LEU A 44 2.86 -10.98 3.37
N ILE A 45 2.84 -10.52 2.13
CA ILE A 45 1.63 -10.55 1.31
C ILE A 45 1.16 -11.98 1.10
N LYS A 46 2.08 -12.90 0.83
CA LYS A 46 1.73 -14.30 0.61
C LYS A 46 1.17 -14.97 1.85
N THR A 47 1.76 -14.69 3.00
CA THR A 47 1.46 -15.44 4.21
C THR A 47 0.32 -14.82 5.02
N ALA A 48 0.25 -13.50 5.08
CA ALA A 48 -0.72 -12.80 5.92
C ALA A 48 -1.98 -12.35 5.19
N GLU A 49 -1.94 -12.31 3.88
CA GLU A 49 -3.07 -11.92 3.02
C GLU A 49 -3.73 -10.61 3.46
N PRO A 50 -2.95 -9.51 3.49
CA PRO A 50 -3.51 -8.23 3.90
C PRO A 50 -4.56 -7.70 2.93
N ASP A 51 -5.43 -6.84 3.42
CA ASP A 51 -6.38 -6.14 2.57
C ASP A 51 -5.72 -4.97 1.86
N VAL A 52 -4.81 -4.30 2.55
CA VAL A 52 -4.12 -3.11 2.02
C VAL A 52 -2.65 -3.19 2.39
N VAL A 53 -1.80 -2.79 1.46
CA VAL A 53 -0.36 -2.65 1.71
C VAL A 53 0.02 -1.19 1.52
N LEU A 54 0.55 -0.58 2.59
CA LEU A 54 1.18 0.74 2.49
C LEU A 54 2.62 0.45 2.10
N LEU A 55 2.99 0.83 0.90
CA LEU A 55 4.23 0.36 0.28
C LEU A 55 5.11 1.51 -0.15
N ASP A 56 6.27 1.64 0.48
CA ASP A 56 7.27 2.61 0.03
C ASP A 56 7.79 2.16 -1.33
N ILE A 57 7.92 3.10 -2.25
CA ILE A 57 8.38 2.77 -3.59
C ILE A 57 9.86 2.37 -3.58
N VAL A 58 10.68 3.10 -2.84
CA VAL A 58 12.14 2.88 -2.85
C VAL A 58 12.56 2.11 -1.61
N MET A 59 12.92 0.86 -1.81
CA MET A 59 13.39 -0.02 -0.73
C MET A 59 14.56 -0.86 -1.23
N PRO A 60 15.44 -1.32 -0.31
CA PRO A 60 16.53 -2.20 -0.72
C PRO A 60 16.03 -3.59 -1.12
N LYS A 61 16.87 -4.32 -1.81
CA LYS A 61 16.67 -5.69 -2.28
C LYS A 61 15.62 -5.79 -3.39
N MET A 62 14.45 -5.22 -3.17
CA MET A 62 13.38 -5.20 -4.16
C MET A 62 12.55 -3.97 -3.84
N ASP A 63 12.39 -3.07 -4.81
CA ASP A 63 11.60 -1.86 -4.59
C ASP A 63 10.11 -2.15 -4.68
N GLY A 64 9.30 -1.12 -4.47
CA GLY A 64 7.85 -1.29 -4.49
C GLY A 64 7.32 -1.79 -5.82
N LEU A 65 7.91 -1.35 -6.93
CA LEU A 65 7.48 -1.82 -8.26
C LEU A 65 7.77 -3.31 -8.39
N GLY A 66 8.93 -3.75 -7.93
CA GLY A 66 9.30 -5.16 -7.97
C GLY A 66 8.36 -6.03 -7.16
N VAL A 67 7.93 -5.53 -5.99
CA VAL A 67 6.96 -6.25 -5.17
C VAL A 67 5.66 -6.44 -5.94
N MET A 68 5.14 -5.37 -6.54
CA MET A 68 3.89 -5.43 -7.27
C MET A 68 3.98 -6.36 -8.47
N GLU A 69 5.08 -6.28 -9.20
CA GLU A 69 5.32 -7.16 -10.34
C GLU A 69 5.30 -8.62 -9.92
N LYS A 70 6.01 -8.91 -8.83
CA LYS A 70 6.11 -10.29 -8.36
C LYS A 70 4.77 -10.82 -7.88
N VAL A 71 4.00 -9.99 -7.18
CA VAL A 71 2.65 -10.37 -6.75
C VAL A 71 1.75 -10.63 -7.95
N ASN A 72 1.84 -9.78 -8.97
CA ASN A 72 1.01 -9.93 -10.16
C ASN A 72 1.31 -11.22 -10.92
N LYS A 73 2.55 -11.68 -10.87
CA LYS A 73 2.96 -12.87 -11.60
C LYS A 73 2.81 -14.16 -10.81
N ASP A 74 2.56 -14.07 -9.52
CA ASP A 74 2.50 -15.25 -8.65
C ASP A 74 1.10 -15.79 -8.59
N SER A 75 0.85 -16.88 -9.33
CA SER A 75 -0.47 -17.48 -9.39
C SER A 75 -0.90 -18.15 -8.09
N THR A 76 0.03 -18.33 -7.15
CA THR A 76 -0.31 -18.91 -5.84
C THR A 76 -0.92 -17.91 -4.89
N ILE A 77 -0.78 -16.60 -5.17
CA ILE A 77 -1.38 -15.56 -4.36
C ILE A 77 -2.84 -15.42 -4.76
N LYS A 78 -3.73 -15.84 -3.88
CA LYS A 78 -5.17 -15.83 -4.16
C LYS A 78 -5.81 -14.50 -3.84
N LYS A 79 -5.29 -13.83 -2.83
CA LYS A 79 -5.83 -12.54 -2.41
C LYS A 79 -4.85 -11.43 -2.75
N HIS A 80 -5.18 -10.65 -3.77
CA HIS A 80 -4.38 -9.50 -4.17
C HIS A 80 -4.76 -8.31 -3.30
N PRO A 81 -3.81 -7.74 -2.57
CA PRO A 81 -4.13 -6.58 -1.73
C PRO A 81 -4.29 -5.33 -2.59
N ALA A 82 -4.92 -4.32 -2.02
CA ALA A 82 -4.86 -3.00 -2.60
C ALA A 82 -3.51 -2.39 -2.23
N PHE A 83 -2.85 -1.74 -3.18
CA PHE A 83 -1.55 -1.11 -2.95
C PHE A 83 -1.71 0.39 -2.86
N ILE A 84 -1.26 0.96 -1.75
CA ILE A 84 -1.18 2.41 -1.58
C ILE A 84 0.31 2.75 -1.53
N MET A 85 0.79 3.46 -2.55
CA MET A 85 2.20 3.80 -2.63
C MET A 85 2.51 5.01 -1.77
N ILE A 86 3.62 4.96 -1.07
CA ILE A 86 4.11 6.11 -0.30
C ILE A 86 5.24 6.72 -1.10
N SER A 87 5.04 7.96 -1.55
CA SER A 87 5.93 8.61 -2.51
C SER A 87 6.51 9.91 -1.95
N ALA A 88 7.68 10.28 -2.42
CA ALA A 88 8.31 11.56 -2.05
C ALA A 88 8.36 12.47 -3.28
N ILE A 89 8.59 13.75 -3.02
CA ILE A 89 8.81 14.71 -4.10
C ILE A 89 10.00 14.23 -4.93
N GLY A 90 9.86 14.28 -6.24
CA GLY A 90 10.89 13.79 -7.16
C GLY A 90 10.67 12.35 -7.59
N GLN A 91 9.64 11.70 -7.10
CA GLN A 91 9.35 10.30 -7.44
C GLN A 91 8.12 10.18 -8.34
N GLU A 92 7.79 11.24 -9.08
CA GLU A 92 6.56 11.24 -9.89
C GLU A 92 6.57 10.17 -10.97
N LYS A 93 7.70 10.00 -11.63
CA LYS A 93 7.79 9.03 -12.72
C LYS A 93 7.61 7.61 -12.22
N ILE A 94 8.26 7.27 -11.12
CA ILE A 94 8.18 5.92 -10.58
C ILE A 94 6.78 5.67 -9.98
N THR A 95 6.15 6.71 -9.47
CA THR A 95 4.77 6.62 -8.98
C THR A 95 3.81 6.31 -10.14
N GLU A 96 4.01 6.95 -11.28
CA GLU A 96 3.25 6.64 -12.50
C GLU A 96 3.40 5.18 -12.89
N ASP A 97 4.63 4.69 -12.87
CA ASP A 97 4.90 3.30 -13.20
C ASP A 97 4.17 2.35 -12.26
N ALA A 98 4.08 2.72 -10.97
CA ALA A 98 3.36 1.92 -9.99
C ALA A 98 1.88 1.80 -10.35
N PHE A 99 1.27 2.88 -10.83
CA PHE A 99 -0.13 2.82 -11.23
C PHE A 99 -0.35 1.89 -12.42
N ARG A 100 0.61 1.82 -13.32
CA ARG A 100 0.54 0.89 -14.45
C ARG A 100 0.59 -0.56 -13.98
N LEU A 101 1.25 -0.82 -12.86
CA LEU A 101 1.34 -2.16 -12.29
C LEU A 101 0.18 -2.50 -11.38
N GLY A 102 -0.74 -1.57 -11.15
CA GLY A 102 -1.93 -1.84 -10.38
C GLY A 102 -2.02 -1.19 -9.02
N ALA A 103 -1.19 -0.18 -8.75
CA ALA A 103 -1.36 0.60 -7.52
C ALA A 103 -2.71 1.28 -7.54
N ASP A 104 -3.36 1.33 -6.39
CA ASP A 104 -4.72 1.87 -6.30
C ASP A 104 -4.72 3.33 -5.92
N TYR A 105 -3.81 3.72 -5.04
CA TYR A 105 -3.68 5.10 -4.58
C TYR A 105 -2.23 5.39 -4.27
N TYR A 106 -1.92 6.65 -4.05
CA TYR A 106 -0.64 7.05 -3.53
C TYR A 106 -0.82 8.10 -2.43
N ILE A 107 0.17 8.20 -1.57
CA ILE A 107 0.22 9.22 -0.52
C ILE A 107 1.57 9.90 -0.66
N MET A 108 1.56 11.22 -0.79
CA MET A 108 2.78 11.99 -0.96
C MET A 108 3.35 12.40 0.39
N LYS A 109 4.64 12.24 0.58
CA LYS A 109 5.32 12.75 1.76
C LYS A 109 5.62 14.24 1.58
N PRO A 110 5.46 15.06 2.60
CA PRO A 110 4.89 14.76 3.92
C PRO A 110 3.37 14.62 3.87
N PHE A 111 2.83 13.83 4.78
CA PHE A 111 1.39 13.60 4.83
C PHE A 111 0.90 13.84 6.27
N ASP A 112 -0.41 13.97 6.43
CA ASP A 112 -1.02 13.99 7.74
C ASP A 112 -1.78 12.70 8.02
N ASN A 113 -2.15 12.50 9.27
CA ASN A 113 -2.78 11.27 9.71
C ASN A 113 -4.11 11.02 9.02
N ASP A 114 -4.90 12.07 8.87
CA ASP A 114 -6.22 11.96 8.28
C ASP A 114 -6.14 11.52 6.82
N MET A 115 -5.13 11.97 6.11
CA MET A 115 -4.96 11.58 4.72
C MET A 115 -4.69 10.08 4.60
N VAL A 116 -3.83 9.54 5.46
CA VAL A 116 -3.50 8.11 5.43
C VAL A 116 -4.76 7.29 5.68
N ILE A 117 -5.48 7.63 6.74
CA ILE A 117 -6.70 6.89 7.09
C ILE A 117 -7.74 7.00 6.00
N SER A 118 -7.89 8.20 5.44
CA SER A 118 -8.86 8.43 4.37
C SER A 118 -8.57 7.58 3.14
N ARG A 119 -7.30 7.49 2.76
CA ARG A 119 -6.93 6.67 1.59
C ARG A 119 -7.18 5.19 1.83
N ILE A 120 -6.89 4.72 3.05
CA ILE A 120 -7.15 3.33 3.38
C ILE A 120 -8.65 3.04 3.32
N LYS A 121 -9.46 3.93 3.85
CA LYS A 121 -10.91 3.75 3.83
C LYS A 121 -11.51 3.87 2.44
N ASP A 122 -10.86 4.64 1.56
CA ASP A 122 -11.27 4.70 0.15
C ASP A 122 -11.18 3.32 -0.50
N VAL A 123 -10.20 2.52 -0.12
CA VAL A 123 -10.09 1.15 -0.63
C VAL A 123 -11.32 0.34 -0.23
N LYS A 124 -11.74 0.45 1.02
CA LYS A 124 -12.92 -0.26 1.51
C LYS A 124 -14.17 0.14 0.74
N ASN A 125 -14.33 1.43 0.53
CA ASN A 125 -15.50 1.95 -0.20
C ASN A 125 -15.45 1.52 -1.67
N ARG A 126 -14.25 1.46 -2.24
CA ARG A 126 -14.06 1.06 -3.62
C ARG A 126 -14.47 -0.39 -3.86
N ASN A 127 -14.37 -1.24 -2.85
CA ASN A 127 -14.79 -2.64 -2.98
C ASN A 127 -16.28 -2.76 -3.27
N VAL A 128 -17.05 -1.73 -2.96
CA VAL A 128 -18.46 -1.67 -3.29
C VAL A 128 -18.68 -1.09 -4.68
N ALA A 129 -17.86 -0.11 -5.08
CA ALA A 129 -17.94 0.54 -6.37
C ALA A 129 -17.13 -0.22 -7.41
N ARG A 130 -17.22 0.19 -8.68
CA ARG A 130 -16.46 -0.43 -9.75
C ARG A 130 -15.02 0.05 -9.71
N PRO A 131 -14.08 -0.83 -9.38
CA PRO A 131 -12.69 -0.41 -9.20
C PRO A 131 -12.04 0.17 -10.45
N SER A 132 -12.41 -0.32 -11.62
CA SER A 132 -11.80 0.14 -12.87
C SER A 132 -12.06 1.61 -13.12
N GLU A 133 -13.20 2.10 -12.67
CA GLU A 133 -13.52 3.50 -12.84
C GLU A 133 -12.76 4.39 -11.87
N VAL A 134 -12.60 3.92 -10.65
CA VAL A 134 -11.81 4.64 -9.66
C VAL A 134 -10.36 4.76 -10.12
N ARG A 135 -9.83 3.70 -10.70
CA ARG A 135 -8.42 3.70 -11.13
C ARG A 135 -8.15 4.66 -12.27
N LYS A 136 -9.16 5.03 -13.01
CA LYS A 136 -8.97 5.97 -14.12
C LYS A 136 -8.79 7.39 -13.66
N VAL A 137 -9.09 7.67 -12.41
CA VAL A 137 -8.88 9.01 -11.88
C VAL A 137 -7.38 9.25 -11.77
N GLN A 138 -6.92 10.34 -12.36
CA GLN A 138 -5.51 10.65 -12.36
C GLN A 138 -5.07 11.14 -11.00
N PRO A 139 -3.98 10.59 -10.47
CA PRO A 139 -3.55 10.97 -9.13
C PRO A 139 -3.02 12.38 -9.02
N TYR A 140 -2.68 12.99 -10.14
CA TYR A 140 -2.05 14.31 -10.13
C TYR A 140 -3.01 15.45 -10.47
N GLU A 141 -4.25 15.14 -10.66
CA GLU A 141 -5.24 16.17 -11.00
C GLU A 141 -5.85 16.84 -9.80
#